data_69e8dca3c9af20e5d7a53c3efeb8c0d8
#
_entry.id   69e8dca3c9af20e5d7a53c3efeb8c0d8
#
_cell.length_a   1.000
_cell.length_b   1.000
_cell.length_c   1.000
_cell.angle_alpha   90.00
_cell.angle_beta   90.00
_cell.angle_gamma   90.00
#
_symmetry.space_group_name_H-M   'P 1'
#
loop_
_entity.id
_entity.type
_entity.pdbx_description
1 polymer ?
#
loop_
_entity_poly.entity_id
_entity_poly.type
_entity_poly.pdbx_seq_one_letter_code
_entity_poly.pdbx_strand_id
1 'polypeptide(L)'
;MNKIKFLHCDPWILMTIPINKDGVDLEGIIGRADAINHAIPTDEEIEGAITRCLQANIIKKIDDKYVFTDNYLKIFDKLWEKSKNVFDMWKIVEEYLSKSDLKKMNSDELKLKLNESSIAHKKYSETFWKMYKEIDQNKK
;
A
#
# COMPACT_ATOMS: atom_id res chain seq x y z
N MET A 1 -20.36 -15.25 -2.12
CA MET A 1 -19.44 -16.27 -1.69
C MET A 1 -18.15 -15.65 -1.37
N ASN A 2 -17.08 -15.70 -1.50
CA ASN A 2 -15.78 -15.20 -1.08
C ASN A 2 -15.56 -13.70 -1.34
N LYS A 3 -16.59 -12.90 -1.05
CA LYS A 3 -16.50 -11.45 -1.16
C LYS A 3 -15.48 -10.93 -0.15
N ILE A 4 -14.57 -10.07 -0.61
CA ILE A 4 -13.56 -9.48 0.25
C ILE A 4 -14.13 -8.22 0.89
N LYS A 5 -14.04 -8.15 2.22
CA LYS A 5 -14.43 -6.95 2.96
C LYS A 5 -13.20 -6.09 3.21
N PHE A 6 -13.13 -4.97 2.51
CA PHE A 6 -12.03 -4.03 2.69
C PHE A 6 -12.24 -3.18 3.93
N LEU A 7 -11.13 -2.81 4.56
CA LEU A 7 -11.14 -1.99 5.77
C LEU A 7 -10.80 -0.53 5.42
N HIS A 8 -11.06 0.37 6.35
CA HIS A 8 -10.83 1.81 6.17
C HIS A 8 -9.38 2.15 5.82
N CYS A 9 -8.41 1.39 6.33
CA CYS A 9 -7.00 1.63 6.05
C CYS A 9 -6.53 1.09 4.68
N ASP A 10 -7.33 0.23 4.04
CA ASP A 10 -6.93 -0.38 2.77
C ASP A 10 -6.70 0.64 1.65
N PRO A 11 -7.56 1.67 1.47
CA PRO A 11 -7.27 2.71 0.48
C PRO A 11 -5.93 3.40 0.71
N TRP A 12 -5.59 3.67 1.96
CA TRP A 12 -4.32 4.29 2.32
C TRP A 12 -3.13 3.50 1.80
N ILE A 13 -3.14 2.19 2.03
CA ILE A 13 -2.06 1.31 1.56
C ILE A 13 -2.07 1.20 0.03
N LEU A 14 -3.24 1.10 -0.61
CA LEU A 14 -3.34 1.08 -2.07
C LEU A 14 -2.79 2.36 -2.72
N MET A 15 -2.95 3.49 -2.06
CA MET A 15 -2.44 4.77 -2.56
C MET A 15 -0.90 4.83 -2.58
N THR A 16 -0.24 3.92 -1.88
CA THR A 16 1.23 3.84 -1.90
C THR A 16 1.77 3.08 -3.10
N ILE A 17 0.91 2.34 -3.80
CA ILE A 17 1.34 1.57 -4.97
C ILE A 17 1.42 2.53 -6.16
N PRO A 18 2.59 2.67 -6.82
CA PRO A 18 2.74 3.63 -7.91
C PRO A 18 2.00 3.20 -9.17
N ILE A 19 1.62 4.19 -9.98
CA ILE A 19 0.97 3.98 -11.28
C ILE A 19 2.06 3.74 -12.33
N ASN A 20 2.76 2.64 -12.19
CA ASN A 20 3.78 2.19 -13.15
C ASN A 20 4.05 0.70 -12.93
N LYS A 21 4.93 0.13 -13.75
CA LYS A 21 5.27 -1.29 -13.66
C LYS A 21 6.52 -1.57 -12.81
N ASP A 22 7.18 -0.52 -12.33
CA ASP A 22 8.37 -0.67 -11.48
C ASP A 22 8.01 -1.14 -10.08
N GLY A 23 6.85 -0.70 -9.59
CA GLY A 23 6.35 -1.15 -8.30
C GLY A 23 7.02 -0.50 -7.10
N VAL A 24 6.73 -1.04 -5.93
CA VAL A 24 7.22 -0.54 -4.65
C VAL A 24 7.42 -1.73 -3.70
N ASP A 25 8.51 -1.73 -2.95
CA ASP A 25 8.73 -2.74 -1.90
C ASP A 25 8.04 -2.33 -0.60
N LEU A 26 8.09 -3.19 0.42
CA LEU A 26 7.41 -2.92 1.69
C LEU A 26 7.97 -1.69 2.40
N GLU A 27 9.27 -1.47 2.37
CA GLU A 27 9.87 -0.27 2.96
C GLU A 27 9.35 0.98 2.27
N GLY A 28 9.25 0.96 0.94
CA GLY A 28 8.69 2.04 0.15
C GLY A 28 7.21 2.29 0.44
N ILE A 29 6.43 1.23 0.67
CA ILE A 29 5.03 1.36 1.07
C ILE A 29 4.92 2.10 2.40
N ILE A 30 5.72 1.72 3.39
CA ILE A 30 5.73 2.36 4.71
C ILE A 30 6.08 3.85 4.59
N GLY A 31 7.14 4.17 3.84
CA GLY A 31 7.56 5.55 3.64
C GLY A 31 6.51 6.41 2.94
N ARG A 32 5.88 5.87 1.90
CA ARG A 32 4.82 6.56 1.18
C ARG A 32 3.56 6.74 2.03
N ALA A 33 3.21 5.72 2.81
CA ALA A 33 2.07 5.78 3.72
C ALA A 33 2.28 6.87 4.78
N ASP A 34 3.48 6.95 5.34
CA ASP A 34 3.84 8.00 6.30
C ASP A 34 3.74 9.39 5.66
N ALA A 35 4.22 9.54 4.44
CA ALA A 35 4.14 10.81 3.71
C ALA A 35 2.69 11.24 3.44
N ILE A 36 1.80 10.28 3.13
CA ILE A 36 0.39 10.58 2.83
C ILE A 36 -0.38 11.00 4.08
N ASN A 37 -0.20 10.30 5.19
CA ASN A 37 -1.05 10.44 6.38
C ASN A 37 -0.30 10.92 7.63
N HIS A 38 0.98 11.16 7.55
CA HIS A 38 1.84 11.52 8.69
C HIS A 38 1.74 10.50 9.83
N ALA A 39 1.58 9.24 9.47
CA ALA A 39 1.48 8.13 10.42
C ALA A 39 2.05 6.87 9.77
N ILE A 40 2.69 6.05 10.58
CA ILE A 40 3.25 4.78 10.11
C ILE A 40 2.18 3.69 10.31
N PRO A 41 1.80 2.98 9.24
CA PRO A 41 0.82 1.90 9.40
C PRO A 41 1.38 0.77 10.26
N THR A 42 0.50 0.11 11.02
CA THR A 42 0.90 -1.05 11.83
C THR A 42 1.18 -2.26 10.93
N ASP A 43 1.85 -3.26 11.50
CA ASP A 43 2.11 -4.52 10.79
C ASP A 43 0.79 -5.17 10.35
N GLU A 44 -0.23 -5.15 11.21
CA GLU A 44 -1.54 -5.73 10.92
C GLU A 44 -2.26 -4.96 9.80
N GLU A 45 -2.14 -3.65 9.77
CA GLU A 45 -2.74 -2.83 8.71
C GLU A 45 -2.09 -3.13 7.36
N ILE A 46 -0.77 -3.22 7.30
CA ILE A 46 -0.04 -3.53 6.07
C ILE A 46 -0.34 -4.96 5.62
N GLU A 47 -0.19 -5.91 6.54
CA GLU A 47 -0.42 -7.33 6.25
C GLU A 47 -1.84 -7.56 5.72
N GLY A 48 -2.82 -7.03 6.40
CA GLY A 48 -4.21 -7.19 6.01
C GLY A 48 -4.53 -6.55 4.66
N ALA A 49 -4.11 -5.31 4.46
CA ALA A 49 -4.39 -4.58 3.21
C ALA A 49 -3.71 -5.25 2.02
N ILE A 50 -2.43 -5.58 2.13
CA ILE A 50 -1.69 -6.22 1.04
C ILE A 50 -2.30 -7.59 0.73
N THR A 51 -2.61 -8.38 1.76
CA THR A 51 -3.21 -9.71 1.57
C THR A 51 -4.56 -9.61 0.85
N ARG A 52 -5.45 -8.70 1.29
CA ARG A 52 -6.74 -8.50 0.65
C ARG A 52 -6.60 -8.10 -0.82
N CYS A 53 -5.67 -7.20 -1.11
CA CYS A 53 -5.44 -6.74 -2.47
C CYS A 53 -4.81 -7.81 -3.37
N LEU A 54 -3.92 -8.64 -2.83
CA LEU A 54 -3.38 -9.79 -3.56
C LEU A 54 -4.48 -10.80 -3.88
N GLN A 55 -5.32 -11.11 -2.90
CA GLN A 55 -6.40 -12.08 -3.08
C GLN A 55 -7.49 -11.59 -4.03
N ALA A 56 -7.74 -10.29 -4.07
CA ALA A 56 -8.68 -9.67 -5.02
C ALA A 56 -8.07 -9.48 -6.41
N ASN A 57 -6.80 -9.80 -6.60
CA ASN A 57 -6.08 -9.60 -7.86
C ASN A 57 -5.99 -8.13 -8.28
N ILE A 58 -6.02 -7.23 -7.32
CA ILE A 58 -5.80 -5.79 -7.56
C ILE A 58 -4.32 -5.53 -7.78
N ILE A 59 -3.48 -6.15 -6.94
CA ILE A 59 -2.03 -6.05 -7.02
C ILE A 59 -1.41 -7.44 -7.14
N LYS A 60 -0.17 -7.48 -7.57
CA LYS A 60 0.63 -8.71 -7.61
C LYS A 60 2.04 -8.41 -7.13
N LYS A 61 2.74 -9.45 -6.69
CA LYS A 61 4.12 -9.35 -6.25
C LYS A 61 5.05 -9.84 -7.35
N ILE A 62 6.00 -9.01 -7.74
CA ILE A 62 7.05 -9.36 -8.69
C ILE A 62 8.38 -9.14 -7.98
N ASP A 63 9.12 -10.23 -7.73
CA ASP A 63 10.30 -10.24 -6.87
C ASP A 63 9.92 -9.74 -5.48
N ASP A 64 10.49 -8.66 -4.99
CA ASP A 64 10.16 -8.07 -3.69
C ASP A 64 9.27 -6.82 -3.81
N LYS A 65 8.71 -6.56 -4.99
CA LYS A 65 7.93 -5.36 -5.24
C LYS A 65 6.48 -5.67 -5.54
N TYR A 66 5.61 -4.73 -5.18
CA TYR A 66 4.18 -4.81 -5.43
C TYR A 66 3.81 -3.85 -6.55
N VAL A 67 3.02 -4.35 -7.50
CA VAL A 67 2.53 -3.58 -8.65
C VAL A 67 1.04 -3.81 -8.82
N PHE A 68 0.33 -2.84 -9.41
CA PHE A 68 -1.04 -3.08 -9.85
C PHE A 68 -1.06 -4.10 -10.99
N THR A 69 -2.07 -4.96 -11.00
CA THR A 69 -2.34 -5.79 -12.18
C THR A 69 -2.78 -4.88 -13.33
N ASP A 70 -2.64 -5.33 -14.57
CA ASP A 70 -2.84 -4.48 -15.75
C ASP A 70 -4.17 -3.75 -15.76
N ASN A 71 -5.25 -4.45 -15.42
CA ASN A 71 -6.58 -3.86 -15.40
C ASN A 71 -6.70 -2.76 -14.32
N TYR A 72 -6.19 -3.04 -13.13
CA TYR A 72 -6.26 -2.10 -12.00
C TYR A 72 -5.29 -0.94 -12.14
N LEU A 73 -4.21 -1.12 -12.87
CA LEU A 73 -3.32 -0.01 -13.20
C LEU A 73 -4.08 1.09 -13.94
N LYS A 74 -4.89 0.69 -14.93
CA LYS A 74 -5.73 1.62 -15.69
C LYS A 74 -6.81 2.26 -14.83
N ILE A 75 -7.45 1.47 -13.98
CA ILE A 75 -8.52 1.96 -13.10
C ILE A 75 -7.97 2.99 -12.12
N PHE A 76 -6.88 2.68 -11.43
CA PHE A 76 -6.30 3.56 -10.43
C PHE A 76 -5.67 4.81 -11.03
N ASP A 77 -5.11 4.70 -12.24
CA ASP A 77 -4.65 5.88 -12.98
C ASP A 77 -5.79 6.88 -13.16
N LYS A 78 -6.95 6.40 -13.57
CA LYS A 78 -8.15 7.25 -13.74
C LYS A 78 -8.65 7.82 -12.41
N LEU A 79 -8.60 7.04 -11.33
CA LEU A 79 -9.00 7.52 -10.02
C LEU A 79 -8.09 8.66 -9.55
N TRP A 80 -6.78 8.53 -9.76
CA TRP A 80 -5.83 9.61 -9.46
C TRP A 80 -6.10 10.85 -10.28
N GLU A 81 -6.44 10.71 -11.55
CA GLU A 81 -6.77 11.85 -12.42
C GLU A 81 -7.99 12.64 -11.91
N LYS A 82 -8.96 11.95 -11.31
CA LYS A 82 -10.16 12.57 -10.75
C LYS A 82 -9.92 13.23 -9.40
N SER A 83 -8.89 12.79 -8.68
CA SER A 83 -8.65 13.26 -7.32
C SER A 83 -8.07 14.67 -7.31
N LYS A 84 -8.46 15.46 -6.31
CA LYS A 84 -7.95 16.82 -6.10
C LYS A 84 -6.72 16.83 -5.20
N ASN A 85 -6.65 15.88 -4.27
CA ASN A 85 -5.55 15.75 -3.32
C ASN A 85 -5.58 14.34 -2.73
N VAL A 86 -4.62 14.03 -1.85
CA VAL A 86 -4.50 12.69 -1.28
C VAL A 86 -5.71 12.27 -0.44
N PHE A 87 -6.32 13.19 0.29
CA PHE A 87 -7.50 12.88 1.11
C PHE A 87 -8.73 12.62 0.24
N ASP A 88 -8.87 13.37 -0.83
CA ASP A 88 -9.91 13.14 -1.83
C ASP A 88 -9.73 11.76 -2.48
N MET A 89 -8.50 11.43 -2.84
CA MET A 89 -8.18 10.11 -3.42
C MET A 89 -8.54 8.98 -2.44
N TRP A 90 -8.26 9.14 -1.15
CA TRP A 90 -8.63 8.16 -0.13
C TRP A 90 -10.12 7.86 -0.17
N LYS A 91 -10.96 8.92 -0.20
CA LYS A 91 -12.42 8.78 -0.30
C LYS A 91 -12.85 8.09 -1.59
N ILE A 92 -12.24 8.47 -2.71
CA ILE A 92 -12.54 7.89 -4.01
C ILE A 92 -12.24 6.39 -4.01
N VAL A 93 -11.08 5.99 -3.49
CA VAL A 93 -10.70 4.58 -3.43
C VAL A 93 -11.61 3.82 -2.46
N GLU A 94 -11.92 4.40 -1.30
CA GLU A 94 -12.84 3.78 -0.34
C GLU A 94 -14.20 3.52 -0.94
N GLU A 95 -14.76 4.49 -1.66
CA GLU A 95 -16.04 4.32 -2.36
C GLU A 95 -15.94 3.25 -3.46
N TYR A 96 -14.87 3.28 -4.22
CA TYR A 96 -14.65 2.30 -5.27
C TYR A 96 -14.63 0.88 -4.70
N LEU A 97 -13.89 0.65 -3.62
CA LEU A 97 -13.79 -0.66 -3.00
C LEU A 97 -15.14 -1.10 -2.38
N SER A 98 -15.89 -0.17 -1.80
CA SER A 98 -17.17 -0.49 -1.18
C SER A 98 -18.26 -0.81 -2.20
N LYS A 99 -18.23 -0.17 -3.36
CA LYS A 99 -19.21 -0.40 -4.44
C LYS A 99 -18.84 -1.56 -5.35
N SER A 100 -17.55 -1.89 -5.40
CA SER A 100 -17.05 -3.00 -6.22
C SER A 100 -17.27 -4.31 -5.49
N ASP A 101 -18.00 -5.23 -6.10
CA ASP A 101 -18.29 -6.52 -5.51
C ASP A 101 -17.10 -7.47 -5.69
N LEU A 102 -15.96 -7.06 -5.15
CA LEU A 102 -14.69 -7.76 -5.35
C LEU A 102 -14.66 -9.07 -4.57
N LYS A 103 -14.36 -10.13 -5.30
CA LYS A 103 -14.30 -11.47 -4.76
C LYS A 103 -12.85 -11.94 -4.69
N LYS A 104 -12.63 -12.92 -3.83
CA LYS A 104 -11.34 -13.56 -3.71
C LYS A 104 -11.06 -14.34 -5.00
N MET A 105 -10.10 -13.87 -5.78
CA MET A 105 -9.73 -14.45 -7.07
C MET A 105 -8.52 -15.37 -6.96
N ASN A 106 -7.69 -15.17 -5.93
CA ASN A 106 -6.47 -15.90 -5.72
C ASN A 106 -6.52 -16.75 -4.46
N SER A 107 -5.59 -17.71 -4.34
CA SER A 107 -5.49 -18.62 -3.21
C SER A 107 -5.24 -17.89 -1.88
N ASP A 108 -5.69 -18.51 -0.78
CA ASP A 108 -5.36 -18.07 0.59
C ASP A 108 -3.86 -18.07 0.87
N GLU A 109 -3.09 -18.81 0.08
CA GLU A 109 -1.63 -18.84 0.20
C GLU A 109 -0.99 -17.53 -0.26
N LEU A 110 -1.69 -16.77 -1.12
CA LEU A 110 -1.25 -15.45 -1.57
C LEU A 110 -1.52 -14.44 -0.46
N LYS A 111 -0.55 -14.25 0.41
CA LYS A 111 -0.67 -13.35 1.56
C LYS A 111 0.70 -12.79 1.95
N LEU A 112 0.69 -11.62 2.57
CA LEU A 112 1.86 -11.07 3.21
C LEU A 112 1.99 -11.66 4.61
N LYS A 113 3.18 -12.10 4.98
CA LYS A 113 3.44 -12.60 6.33
C LYS A 113 3.80 -11.44 7.26
N LEU A 114 3.33 -11.50 8.52
CA LEU A 114 3.59 -10.44 9.49
C LEU A 114 5.08 -10.15 9.70
N ASN A 115 5.92 -11.19 9.66
CA ASN A 115 7.36 -11.00 9.82
C ASN A 115 8.00 -10.18 8.69
N GLU A 116 7.46 -10.27 7.47
CA GLU A 116 7.93 -9.44 6.35
C GLU A 116 7.67 -7.97 6.61
N SER A 117 6.48 -7.64 7.12
CA SER A 117 6.13 -6.28 7.50
C SER A 117 6.98 -5.76 8.66
N SER A 118 7.20 -6.59 9.68
CA SER A 118 8.05 -6.23 10.83
C SER A 118 9.48 -5.92 10.42
N ILE A 119 10.05 -6.72 9.51
CA ILE A 119 11.39 -6.48 8.98
C ILE A 119 11.43 -5.15 8.22
N ALA A 120 10.43 -4.88 7.39
CA ALA A 120 10.35 -3.65 6.63
C ALA A 120 10.21 -2.42 7.54
N HIS A 121 9.40 -2.50 8.60
CA HIS A 121 9.27 -1.44 9.60
C HIS A 121 10.59 -1.11 10.27
N LYS A 122 11.32 -2.14 10.69
CA LYS A 122 12.62 -1.97 11.34
C LYS A 122 13.60 -1.28 10.39
N LYS A 123 13.63 -1.73 9.15
CA LYS A 123 14.52 -1.18 8.13
C LYS A 123 14.18 0.28 7.83
N TYR A 124 12.90 0.61 7.71
CA TYR A 124 12.44 1.98 7.49
C TYR A 124 12.84 2.88 8.67
N SER A 125 12.62 2.42 9.89
CA SER A 125 12.96 3.15 11.10
C SER A 125 14.46 3.43 11.19
N GLU A 126 15.30 2.43 10.92
CA GLU A 126 16.76 2.57 10.92
C GLU A 126 17.22 3.60 9.88
N THR A 127 16.66 3.55 8.69
CA THR A 127 16.98 4.50 7.61
C THR A 127 16.58 5.91 7.99
N PHE A 128 15.38 6.09 8.57
CA PHE A 128 14.88 7.39 9.03
C PHE A 128 15.80 8.00 10.10
N TRP A 129 16.18 7.22 11.11
CA TRP A 129 17.04 7.71 12.19
C TRP A 129 18.45 8.05 11.70
N LYS A 130 18.96 7.28 10.76
CA LYS A 130 20.26 7.56 10.15
C LYS A 130 20.25 8.90 9.42
N MET A 131 19.22 9.14 8.62
CA MET A 131 19.04 10.40 7.91
C MET A 131 18.90 11.59 8.89
N TYR A 132 18.12 11.40 9.94
CA TYR A 132 17.91 12.41 10.96
C TYR A 132 19.23 12.82 11.63
N LYS A 133 20.06 11.85 12.00
CA LYS A 133 21.37 12.09 12.60
C LYS A 133 22.30 12.85 11.66
N GLU A 134 22.30 12.52 10.38
CA GLU A 134 23.12 13.20 9.38
C GLU A 134 22.70 14.66 9.24
N ILE A 135 21.40 14.94 9.20
CA ILE A 135 20.86 16.30 9.13
C ILE A 135 21.26 17.10 10.37
N ASP A 136 21.14 16.52 11.56
CA ASP A 136 21.48 17.17 12.83
C ASP A 136 22.97 17.51 12.90
N GLN A 137 23.83 16.60 12.46
CA GLN A 137 25.28 16.82 12.40
C GLN A 137 25.64 17.95 11.44
N ASN A 138 24.95 18.05 10.32
CA ASN A 138 25.20 19.09 9.31
C ASN A 138 24.73 20.50 9.75
N LYS A 139 23.88 20.58 10.78
CA LYS A 139 23.43 21.88 11.33
C LYS A 139 24.43 22.50 12.30
N LYS A 140 25.44 21.76 12.68
CA LYS A 140 26.52 22.25 13.53
C LYS A 140 27.68 22.73 12.67
#